data_d367427eeca3917e449adcec9043b145
#
_entry.id   d367427eeca3917e449adcec9043b145
#
_cell.length_a   1.000
_cell.length_b   1.000
_cell.length_c   1.000
_cell.angle_alpha   90.00
_cell.angle_beta   90.00
_cell.angle_gamma   90.00
#
_symmetry.space_group_name_H-M   'P 1'
#
loop_
_entity.id
_entity.type
_entity.pdbx_description
1 polymer ?
#
loop_
_entity_poly.entity_id
_entity_poly.type
_entity_poly.pdbx_seq_one_letter_code
_entity_poly.pdbx_strand_id
1 'polypeptide(L)'
;MLNSKQQLEENWQYFAIGAVVVILAVVGIIYYLNSIEDSGQLAAVQLSQANMQYRQGNSQVAILTLTDILSKYGNTSFAEQATFMLGKVNLETRNYEEAKLYFEMYLEKYQNDPLNRAAAMSGLGVALENQGKYAEAANMFEKAANEFPESALLADLHLGAMRNYLMAGQVEKARGHFDIINERFQGTGMAERAARLFYEKSQTPS
;
A
#
# COMPACT_ATOMS: atom_id res chain seq x y z
N MET A 1 5.84 64.35 -9.62
CA MET A 1 5.36 62.98 -9.97
C MET A 1 5.87 62.66 -11.35
N LEU A 2 6.85 61.78 -11.46
CA LEU A 2 7.34 61.28 -12.74
C LEU A 2 6.19 60.54 -13.47
N ASN A 3 5.99 60.85 -14.75
CA ASN A 3 4.94 60.27 -15.58
C ASN A 3 5.25 58.76 -15.74
N SER A 4 4.26 57.87 -15.70
CA SER A 4 4.41 56.42 -15.79
C SER A 4 5.28 55.96 -17.00
N LYS A 5 5.34 56.73 -18.06
CA LYS A 5 6.23 56.49 -19.21
C LYS A 5 7.70 56.69 -18.86
N GLN A 6 8.07 57.73 -18.10
CA GLN A 6 9.46 57.99 -17.72
C GLN A 6 9.97 56.91 -16.74
N GLN A 7 9.14 56.42 -15.82
CA GLN A 7 9.50 55.27 -14.94
C GLN A 7 9.73 54.00 -15.73
N LEU A 8 8.98 53.72 -16.80
CA LEU A 8 9.18 52.60 -17.70
C LEU A 8 10.48 52.70 -18.50
N GLU A 9 10.83 53.92 -18.97
CA GLU A 9 12.05 54.13 -19.73
C GLU A 9 13.32 54.04 -18.87
N GLU A 10 13.27 54.47 -17.61
CA GLU A 10 14.40 54.33 -16.67
C GLU A 10 14.61 52.91 -16.16
N ASN A 11 13.56 52.12 -16.07
CA ASN A 11 13.61 50.77 -15.44
C ASN A 11 13.35 49.60 -16.42
N TRP A 12 13.33 49.87 -17.73
CA TRP A 12 13.02 48.85 -18.73
C TRP A 12 13.91 47.58 -18.64
N GLN A 13 15.17 47.72 -18.18
CA GLN A 13 16.09 46.62 -17.98
C GLN A 13 15.60 45.64 -16.88
N TYR A 14 15.05 46.17 -15.79
CA TYR A 14 14.49 45.34 -14.72
C TYR A 14 13.21 44.63 -15.18
N PHE A 15 12.39 45.29 -16.00
CA PHE A 15 11.21 44.64 -16.58
C PHE A 15 11.61 43.55 -17.60
N ALA A 16 12.65 43.82 -18.42
CA ALA A 16 13.17 42.83 -19.35
C ALA A 16 13.76 41.61 -18.60
N ILE A 17 14.56 41.83 -17.57
CA ILE A 17 15.10 40.75 -16.74
C ILE A 17 13.94 39.97 -16.05
N GLY A 18 12.96 40.65 -15.51
CA GLY A 18 11.77 40.00 -14.91
C GLY A 18 11.01 39.14 -15.92
N ALA A 19 10.80 39.64 -17.15
CA ALA A 19 10.18 38.88 -18.24
C ALA A 19 10.96 37.64 -18.62
N VAL A 20 12.29 37.73 -18.70
CA VAL A 20 13.17 36.58 -19.00
C VAL A 20 13.09 35.54 -17.90
N VAL A 21 13.10 35.94 -16.62
CA VAL A 21 12.96 35.01 -15.48
C VAL A 21 11.61 34.29 -15.51
N VAL A 22 10.52 35.00 -15.79
CA VAL A 22 9.18 34.41 -15.95
C VAL A 22 9.13 33.40 -17.08
N ILE A 23 9.72 33.76 -18.27
CA ILE A 23 9.77 32.84 -19.41
C ILE A 23 10.56 31.57 -19.06
N LEU A 24 11.71 31.72 -18.41
CA LEU A 24 12.52 30.56 -18.00
C LEU A 24 11.78 29.69 -16.98
N ALA A 25 11.06 30.29 -16.04
CA ALA A 25 10.23 29.55 -15.10
C ALA A 25 9.11 28.77 -15.81
N VAL A 26 8.41 29.38 -16.75
CA VAL A 26 7.35 28.73 -17.55
C VAL A 26 7.91 27.61 -18.41
N VAL A 27 9.02 27.81 -19.08
CA VAL A 27 9.70 26.75 -19.86
C VAL A 27 10.14 25.61 -18.97
N GLY A 28 10.71 25.92 -17.80
CA GLY A 28 11.09 24.91 -16.80
C GLY A 28 9.90 24.10 -16.31
N ILE A 29 8.77 24.75 -16.04
CA ILE A 29 7.52 24.07 -15.63
C ILE A 29 7.00 23.17 -16.76
N ILE A 30 6.95 23.64 -18.01
CA ILE A 30 6.50 22.84 -19.15
C ILE A 30 7.40 21.62 -19.35
N TYR A 31 8.72 21.80 -19.28
CA TYR A 31 9.68 20.70 -19.38
C TYR A 31 9.48 19.68 -18.26
N TYR A 32 9.28 20.16 -17.03
CA TYR A 32 9.03 19.31 -15.87
C TYR A 32 7.72 18.51 -16.02
N LEU A 33 6.63 19.14 -16.45
CA LEU A 33 5.34 18.48 -16.66
C LEU A 33 5.42 17.41 -17.77
N ASN A 34 6.06 17.71 -18.90
CA ASN A 34 6.26 16.73 -19.96
C ASN A 34 7.12 15.55 -19.51
N SER A 35 8.16 15.80 -18.71
CA SER A 35 9.01 14.75 -18.16
C SER A 35 8.26 13.82 -17.21
N ILE A 36 7.30 14.34 -16.45
CA ILE A 36 6.42 13.51 -15.58
C ILE A 36 5.49 12.65 -16.44
N GLU A 37 4.90 13.20 -17.49
CA GLU A 37 3.99 12.48 -18.38
C GLU A 37 4.72 11.32 -19.09
N ASP A 38 5.88 11.57 -19.66
CA ASP A 38 6.73 10.54 -20.29
C ASP A 38 7.14 9.46 -19.29
N SER A 39 7.51 9.87 -18.06
CA SER A 39 7.86 8.94 -16.98
C SER A 39 6.67 8.08 -16.57
N GLY A 40 5.46 8.65 -16.55
CA GLY A 40 4.23 7.94 -16.26
C GLY A 40 3.92 6.86 -17.28
N GLN A 41 4.05 7.17 -18.60
CA GLN A 41 3.81 6.20 -19.67
C GLN A 41 4.80 5.02 -19.61
N LEU A 42 6.08 5.30 -19.39
CA LEU A 42 7.10 4.26 -19.23
C LEU A 42 6.84 3.38 -18.01
N ALA A 43 6.47 3.98 -16.87
CA ALA A 43 6.11 3.26 -15.66
C ALA A 43 4.90 2.35 -15.89
N ALA A 44 3.87 2.81 -16.61
CA ALA A 44 2.68 2.01 -16.94
C ALA A 44 3.03 0.78 -17.77
N VAL A 45 3.90 0.93 -18.79
CA VAL A 45 4.36 -0.18 -19.62
C VAL A 45 5.14 -1.20 -18.78
N GLN A 46 6.07 -0.74 -17.95
CA GLN A 46 6.85 -1.62 -17.07
C GLN A 46 5.96 -2.32 -16.04
N LEU A 47 4.97 -1.64 -15.46
CA LEU A 47 4.03 -2.26 -14.54
C LEU A 47 3.20 -3.35 -15.21
N SER A 48 2.73 -3.11 -16.44
CA SER A 48 2.05 -4.13 -17.24
C SER A 48 2.94 -5.33 -17.52
N GLN A 49 4.20 -5.10 -17.84
CA GLN A 49 5.19 -6.17 -18.04
C GLN A 49 5.44 -6.96 -16.76
N ALA A 50 5.62 -6.29 -15.62
CA ALA A 50 5.80 -6.93 -14.33
C ALA A 50 4.58 -7.81 -13.95
N ASN A 51 3.36 -7.30 -14.18
CA ASN A 51 2.13 -8.06 -14.00
C ASN A 51 2.09 -9.33 -14.88
N MET A 52 2.50 -9.22 -16.14
CA MET A 52 2.57 -10.37 -17.04
C MET A 52 3.59 -11.39 -16.56
N GLN A 53 4.79 -10.97 -16.18
CA GLN A 53 5.82 -11.87 -15.64
C GLN A 53 5.33 -12.59 -14.37
N TYR A 54 4.70 -11.86 -13.46
CA TYR A 54 4.13 -12.44 -12.26
C TYR A 54 3.07 -13.51 -12.56
N ARG A 55 2.13 -13.25 -13.49
CA ARG A 55 1.10 -14.22 -13.91
C ARG A 55 1.69 -15.46 -14.58
N GLN A 56 2.85 -15.35 -15.22
CA GLN A 56 3.59 -16.45 -15.82
C GLN A 56 4.41 -17.27 -14.81
N GLY A 57 4.40 -16.86 -13.53
CA GLY A 57 5.19 -17.51 -12.48
C GLY A 57 6.63 -17.01 -12.38
N ASN A 58 7.02 -16.03 -13.21
CA ASN A 58 8.37 -15.45 -13.22
C ASN A 58 8.50 -14.37 -12.13
N SER A 59 8.22 -14.74 -10.87
CA SER A 59 8.14 -13.78 -9.74
C SER A 59 9.42 -12.97 -9.54
N GLN A 60 10.60 -13.57 -9.75
CA GLN A 60 11.88 -12.87 -9.60
C GLN A 60 12.04 -11.74 -10.63
N VAL A 61 11.64 -11.98 -11.89
CA VAL A 61 11.67 -10.96 -12.94
C VAL A 61 10.65 -9.85 -12.63
N ALA A 62 9.47 -10.22 -12.14
CA ALA A 62 8.47 -9.24 -11.70
C ALA A 62 9.00 -8.34 -10.57
N ILE A 63 9.64 -8.91 -9.55
CA ILE A 63 10.25 -8.15 -8.44
C ILE A 63 11.29 -7.16 -8.97
N LEU A 64 12.20 -7.60 -9.86
CA LEU A 64 13.22 -6.72 -10.44
C LEU A 64 12.59 -5.55 -11.21
N THR A 65 11.59 -5.84 -12.04
CA THR A 65 10.89 -4.81 -12.83
C THR A 65 10.12 -3.83 -11.93
N LEU A 66 9.44 -4.32 -10.89
CA LEU A 66 8.73 -3.49 -9.93
C LEU A 66 9.69 -2.60 -9.12
N THR A 67 10.84 -3.12 -8.73
CA THR A 67 11.89 -2.35 -8.03
C THR A 67 12.46 -1.26 -8.93
N ASP A 68 12.63 -1.54 -10.23
CA ASP A 68 13.08 -0.56 -11.22
C ASP A 68 12.07 0.59 -11.36
N ILE A 69 10.74 0.28 -11.32
CA ILE A 69 9.69 1.31 -11.30
C ILE A 69 9.85 2.24 -10.09
N LEU A 70 10.08 1.70 -8.89
CA LEU A 70 10.25 2.52 -7.70
C LEU A 70 11.48 3.43 -7.78
N SER A 71 12.57 2.92 -8.34
CA SER A 71 13.83 3.68 -8.44
C SER A 71 13.78 4.79 -9.49
N LYS A 72 13.15 4.54 -10.65
CA LYS A 72 13.15 5.47 -11.79
C LYS A 72 11.90 6.35 -11.85
N TYR A 73 10.76 5.82 -11.38
CA TYR A 73 9.44 6.44 -11.54
C TYR A 73 8.70 6.59 -10.20
N GLY A 74 9.43 6.71 -9.10
CA GLY A 74 8.89 6.75 -7.72
C GLY A 74 7.90 7.88 -7.43
N ASN A 75 7.83 8.90 -8.29
CA ASN A 75 6.91 10.03 -8.18
C ASN A 75 5.65 9.88 -9.05
N THR A 76 5.47 8.74 -9.71
CA THR A 76 4.27 8.45 -10.52
C THR A 76 3.23 7.69 -9.69
N SER A 77 1.95 7.74 -10.11
CA SER A 77 0.89 6.91 -9.53
C SER A 77 1.14 5.40 -9.68
N PHE A 78 1.96 5.01 -10.66
CA PHE A 78 2.34 3.61 -10.90
C PHE A 78 3.30 3.07 -9.84
N ALA A 79 4.06 3.95 -9.17
CA ALA A 79 4.91 3.57 -8.04
C ALA A 79 4.09 3.07 -6.84
N GLU A 80 2.89 3.63 -6.62
CA GLU A 80 1.96 3.11 -5.61
C GLU A 80 1.59 1.66 -5.87
N GLN A 81 1.14 1.36 -7.11
CA GLN A 81 0.77 0.02 -7.51
C GLN A 81 1.97 -0.94 -7.47
N ALA A 82 3.16 -0.48 -7.90
CA ALA A 82 4.38 -1.27 -7.85
C ALA A 82 4.79 -1.61 -6.41
N THR A 83 4.65 -0.66 -5.47
CA THR A 83 4.95 -0.89 -4.05
C THR A 83 4.03 -1.95 -3.46
N PHE A 84 2.73 -1.84 -3.70
CA PHE A 84 1.75 -2.83 -3.23
C PHE A 84 2.03 -4.22 -3.83
N MET A 85 2.30 -4.28 -5.14
CA MET A 85 2.63 -5.54 -5.80
C MET A 85 3.93 -6.17 -5.29
N LEU A 86 4.95 -5.38 -4.98
CA LEU A 86 6.19 -5.89 -4.36
C LEU A 86 5.89 -6.57 -3.03
N GLY A 87 5.07 -5.95 -2.17
CA GLY A 87 4.60 -6.59 -0.94
C GLY A 87 3.93 -7.94 -1.21
N LYS A 88 2.99 -7.97 -2.16
CA LYS A 88 2.25 -9.17 -2.52
C LYS A 88 3.13 -10.28 -3.09
N VAL A 89 3.97 -9.97 -4.08
CA VAL A 89 4.81 -10.97 -4.74
C VAL A 89 5.84 -11.54 -3.76
N ASN A 90 6.44 -10.71 -2.91
CA ASN A 90 7.35 -11.17 -1.87
C ASN A 90 6.65 -12.04 -0.83
N LEU A 91 5.41 -11.73 -0.44
CA LEU A 91 4.62 -12.56 0.46
C LEU A 91 4.38 -13.97 -0.15
N GLU A 92 3.99 -14.05 -1.40
CA GLU A 92 3.73 -15.31 -2.11
C GLU A 92 5.01 -16.13 -2.35
N THR A 93 6.14 -15.47 -2.56
CA THR A 93 7.45 -16.13 -2.68
C THR A 93 8.13 -16.41 -1.34
N ARG A 94 7.42 -16.17 -0.22
CA ARG A 94 7.87 -16.39 1.17
C ARG A 94 9.05 -15.52 1.60
N ASN A 95 9.29 -14.42 0.91
CA ASN A 95 10.24 -13.38 1.33
C ASN A 95 9.55 -12.44 2.32
N TYR A 96 9.27 -12.95 3.53
CA TYR A 96 8.38 -12.29 4.48
C TYR A 96 8.92 -10.96 5.02
N GLU A 97 10.24 -10.81 5.15
CA GLU A 97 10.85 -9.55 5.58
C GLU A 97 10.68 -8.46 4.50
N GLU A 98 10.91 -8.79 3.24
CA GLU A 98 10.71 -7.89 2.11
C GLU A 98 9.23 -7.56 1.92
N ALA A 99 8.35 -8.55 2.09
CA ALA A 99 6.90 -8.33 2.03
C ALA A 99 6.47 -7.31 3.10
N LYS A 100 6.94 -7.48 4.33
CA LYS A 100 6.71 -6.55 5.44
C LYS A 100 7.20 -5.15 5.08
N LEU A 101 8.45 -5.03 4.61
CA LEU A 101 9.05 -3.74 4.23
C LEU A 101 8.18 -2.99 3.20
N TYR A 102 7.74 -3.65 2.13
CA TYR A 102 6.96 -3.01 1.08
C TYR A 102 5.53 -2.68 1.51
N PHE A 103 4.89 -3.50 2.36
CA PHE A 103 3.59 -3.14 2.91
C PHE A 103 3.68 -1.97 3.90
N GLU A 104 4.70 -1.90 4.75
CA GLU A 104 4.97 -0.75 5.62
C GLU A 104 5.21 0.52 4.80
N MET A 105 6.05 0.45 3.75
CA MET A 105 6.29 1.56 2.82
C MET A 105 4.99 2.02 2.15
N TYR A 106 4.14 1.07 1.74
CA TYR A 106 2.84 1.39 1.15
C TYR A 106 1.95 2.16 2.13
N LEU A 107 1.82 1.65 3.35
CA LEU A 107 0.96 2.23 4.39
C LEU A 107 1.44 3.61 4.85
N GLU A 108 2.75 3.86 4.84
CA GLU A 108 3.33 5.16 5.18
C GLU A 108 3.11 6.19 4.08
N LYS A 109 3.38 5.82 2.83
CA LYS A 109 3.43 6.75 1.70
C LYS A 109 2.06 7.03 1.07
N TYR A 110 1.15 6.03 1.03
CA TYR A 110 -0.09 6.10 0.26
C TYR A 110 -1.32 6.01 1.16
N GLN A 111 -2.14 7.10 1.17
CA GLN A 111 -3.24 7.27 2.11
C GLN A 111 -4.63 7.21 1.46
N ASN A 112 -4.71 7.28 0.12
CA ASN A 112 -5.95 7.62 -0.58
C ASN A 112 -6.83 6.42 -0.97
N ASP A 113 -6.33 5.18 -0.86
CA ASP A 113 -7.07 3.96 -1.24
C ASP A 113 -7.35 3.08 -0.01
N PRO A 114 -8.55 3.21 0.61
CA PRO A 114 -8.91 2.41 1.78
C PRO A 114 -8.89 0.90 1.52
N LEU A 115 -9.24 0.45 0.30
CA LEU A 115 -9.25 -0.97 -0.03
C LEU A 115 -7.84 -1.55 -0.07
N ASN A 116 -6.94 -0.90 -0.79
CA ASN A 116 -5.55 -1.34 -0.86
C ASN A 116 -4.82 -1.15 0.48
N ARG A 117 -5.19 -0.15 1.28
CA ARG A 117 -4.66 -0.01 2.64
C ARG A 117 -5.09 -1.16 3.55
N ALA A 118 -6.37 -1.53 3.54
CA ALA A 118 -6.85 -2.70 4.26
C ALA A 118 -6.14 -3.99 3.81
N ALA A 119 -5.95 -4.15 2.50
CA ALA A 119 -5.24 -5.29 1.93
C ALA A 119 -3.73 -5.29 2.28
N ALA A 120 -3.08 -4.12 2.31
CA ALA A 120 -1.69 -3.99 2.73
C ALA A 120 -1.50 -4.32 4.21
N MET A 121 -2.40 -3.85 5.09
CA MET A 121 -2.38 -4.22 6.51
C MET A 121 -2.64 -5.73 6.70
N SER A 122 -3.55 -6.31 5.93
CA SER A 122 -3.76 -7.76 5.91
C SER A 122 -2.50 -8.52 5.48
N GLY A 123 -1.86 -8.08 4.38
CA GLY A 123 -0.60 -8.64 3.90
C GLY A 123 0.54 -8.55 4.92
N LEU A 124 0.64 -7.41 5.60
CA LEU A 124 1.59 -7.22 6.70
C LEU A 124 1.30 -8.19 7.86
N GLY A 125 0.03 -8.35 8.24
CA GLY A 125 -0.39 -9.34 9.23
C GLY A 125 0.01 -10.76 8.85
N VAL A 126 -0.19 -11.15 7.57
CA VAL A 126 0.22 -12.47 7.06
C VAL A 126 1.75 -12.64 7.07
N ALA A 127 2.51 -11.59 6.73
CA ALA A 127 3.97 -11.64 6.78
C ALA A 127 4.47 -11.87 8.22
N LEU A 128 3.89 -11.14 9.20
CA LEU A 128 4.20 -11.30 10.62
C LEU A 128 3.82 -12.70 11.15
N GLU A 129 2.65 -13.21 10.75
CA GLU A 129 2.20 -14.57 11.09
C GLU A 129 3.21 -15.64 10.63
N ASN A 130 3.68 -15.53 9.39
CA ASN A 130 4.66 -16.47 8.85
C ASN A 130 6.06 -16.33 9.47
N GLN A 131 6.35 -15.22 10.12
CA GLN A 131 7.55 -15.03 10.95
C GLN A 131 7.37 -15.55 12.39
N GLY A 132 6.19 -16.10 12.73
CA GLY A 132 5.87 -16.55 14.08
C GLY A 132 5.54 -15.41 15.07
N LYS A 133 5.42 -14.16 14.59
CA LYS A 133 5.11 -12.97 15.38
C LYS A 133 3.59 -12.83 15.58
N TYR A 134 2.97 -13.86 16.18
CA TYR A 134 1.51 -14.01 16.21
C TYR A 134 0.79 -12.86 16.92
N ALA A 135 1.32 -12.36 18.05
CA ALA A 135 0.68 -11.24 18.74
C ALA A 135 0.69 -9.94 17.90
N GLU A 136 1.80 -9.68 17.19
CA GLU A 136 1.91 -8.52 16.31
C GLU A 136 1.00 -8.68 15.08
N ALA A 137 0.94 -9.88 14.50
CA ALA A 137 0.05 -10.21 13.39
C ALA A 137 -1.42 -9.99 13.79
N ALA A 138 -1.85 -10.51 14.95
CA ALA A 138 -3.20 -10.34 15.46
C ALA A 138 -3.58 -8.85 15.61
N ASN A 139 -2.69 -8.06 16.22
CA ASN A 139 -2.90 -6.63 16.39
C ASN A 139 -3.01 -5.90 15.04
N MET A 140 -2.25 -6.33 14.02
CA MET A 140 -2.31 -5.73 12.69
C MET A 140 -3.65 -6.01 12.00
N PHE A 141 -4.13 -7.25 12.05
CA PHE A 141 -5.45 -7.62 11.54
C PHE A 141 -6.59 -6.90 12.26
N GLU A 142 -6.53 -6.83 13.61
CA GLU A 142 -7.51 -6.09 14.42
C GLU A 142 -7.53 -4.61 14.06
N LYS A 143 -6.34 -3.98 13.96
CA LYS A 143 -6.21 -2.59 13.54
C LYS A 143 -6.84 -2.36 12.16
N ALA A 144 -6.59 -3.24 11.19
CA ALA A 144 -7.18 -3.16 9.86
C ALA A 144 -8.71 -3.28 9.91
N ALA A 145 -9.26 -4.21 10.72
CA ALA A 145 -10.70 -4.37 10.87
C ALA A 145 -11.37 -3.12 11.48
N ASN A 146 -10.71 -2.49 12.44
CA ASN A 146 -11.21 -1.28 13.10
C ASN A 146 -11.10 -0.02 12.21
N GLU A 147 -10.02 0.10 11.44
CA GLU A 147 -9.80 1.23 10.52
C GLU A 147 -10.69 1.16 9.28
N PHE A 148 -11.04 -0.06 8.83
CA PHE A 148 -11.81 -0.30 7.60
C PHE A 148 -13.04 -1.19 7.83
N PRO A 149 -14.02 -0.76 8.65
CA PRO A 149 -15.17 -1.59 9.04
C PRO A 149 -16.12 -1.92 7.88
N GLU A 150 -16.05 -1.17 6.78
CA GLU A 150 -16.86 -1.38 5.57
C GLU A 150 -16.08 -2.12 4.47
N SER A 151 -14.87 -2.59 4.77
CA SER A 151 -14.06 -3.33 3.80
C SER A 151 -14.69 -4.68 3.47
N ALA A 152 -14.62 -5.08 2.20
CA ALA A 152 -14.95 -6.43 1.79
C ALA A 152 -14.06 -7.51 2.45
N LEU A 153 -12.90 -7.11 3.00
CA LEU A 153 -11.98 -7.98 3.70
C LEU A 153 -12.32 -8.15 5.20
N LEU A 154 -13.37 -7.48 5.70
CA LEU A 154 -13.63 -7.42 7.15
C LEU A 154 -13.71 -8.80 7.82
N ALA A 155 -14.40 -9.75 7.19
CA ALA A 155 -14.50 -11.12 7.71
C ALA A 155 -13.13 -11.82 7.78
N ASP A 156 -12.30 -11.66 6.75
CA ASP A 156 -10.94 -12.22 6.71
C ASP A 156 -10.03 -11.54 7.73
N LEU A 157 -10.17 -10.23 7.95
CA LEU A 157 -9.43 -9.49 8.96
C LEU A 157 -9.75 -10.00 10.37
N HIS A 158 -11.04 -10.16 10.72
CA HIS A 158 -11.42 -10.74 12.00
C HIS A 158 -10.96 -12.19 12.14
N LEU A 159 -11.05 -13.01 11.08
CA LEU A 159 -10.53 -14.38 11.10
C LEU A 159 -9.01 -14.41 11.29
N GLY A 160 -8.28 -13.52 10.63
CA GLY A 160 -6.83 -13.36 10.79
C GLY A 160 -6.46 -12.98 12.23
N ALA A 161 -7.15 -11.99 12.81
CA ALA A 161 -6.95 -11.57 14.17
C ALA A 161 -7.23 -12.72 15.17
N MET A 162 -8.39 -13.36 15.03
CA MET A 162 -8.80 -14.51 15.87
C MET A 162 -7.74 -15.63 15.83
N ARG A 163 -7.35 -16.06 14.64
CA ARG A 163 -6.36 -17.12 14.47
C ARG A 163 -5.04 -16.79 15.15
N ASN A 164 -4.54 -15.59 14.93
CA ASN A 164 -3.26 -15.17 15.47
C ASN A 164 -3.30 -14.92 16.99
N TYR A 165 -4.43 -14.43 17.54
CA TYR A 165 -4.61 -14.36 18.99
C TYR A 165 -4.63 -15.75 19.63
N LEU A 166 -5.27 -16.76 19.00
CA LEU A 166 -5.20 -18.15 19.46
C LEU A 166 -3.76 -18.67 19.48
N MET A 167 -3.01 -18.44 18.40
CA MET A 167 -1.59 -18.85 18.30
C MET A 167 -0.69 -18.13 19.31
N ALA A 168 -1.06 -16.92 19.73
CA ALA A 168 -0.39 -16.16 20.78
C ALA A 168 -0.87 -16.49 22.20
N GLY A 169 -1.80 -17.46 22.39
CA GLY A 169 -2.36 -17.83 23.67
C GLY A 169 -3.36 -16.79 24.25
N GLN A 170 -3.77 -15.80 23.48
CA GLN A 170 -4.68 -14.73 23.90
C GLN A 170 -6.14 -15.09 23.60
N VAL A 171 -6.64 -16.16 24.22
CA VAL A 171 -7.92 -16.79 23.90
C VAL A 171 -9.12 -15.83 24.05
N GLU A 172 -9.12 -14.95 25.06
CA GLU A 172 -10.24 -14.02 25.29
C GLU A 172 -10.35 -12.99 24.17
N LYS A 173 -9.23 -12.49 23.66
CA LYS A 173 -9.25 -11.60 22.47
C LYS A 173 -9.72 -12.33 21.23
N ALA A 174 -9.25 -13.56 21.04
CA ALA A 174 -9.70 -14.39 19.92
C ALA A 174 -11.21 -14.63 19.99
N ARG A 175 -11.78 -14.83 21.19
CA ARG A 175 -13.22 -14.98 21.41
C ARG A 175 -13.99 -13.75 20.92
N GLY A 176 -13.53 -12.54 21.24
CA GLY A 176 -14.17 -11.31 20.77
C GLY A 176 -14.30 -11.25 19.25
N HIS A 177 -13.24 -11.61 18.51
CA HIS A 177 -13.29 -11.67 17.05
C HIS A 177 -14.18 -12.82 16.54
N PHE A 178 -14.19 -13.96 17.20
CA PHE A 178 -15.09 -15.07 16.91
C PHE A 178 -16.55 -14.67 17.03
N ASP A 179 -16.92 -13.97 18.10
CA ASP A 179 -18.30 -13.51 18.34
C ASP A 179 -18.73 -12.52 17.25
N ILE A 180 -17.87 -11.58 16.86
CA ILE A 180 -18.14 -10.65 15.75
C ILE A 180 -18.38 -11.41 14.43
N ILE A 181 -17.58 -12.44 14.14
CA ILE A 181 -17.77 -13.24 12.91
C ILE A 181 -19.12 -13.97 12.97
N ASN A 182 -19.48 -14.57 14.10
CA ASN A 182 -20.75 -15.28 14.26
C ASN A 182 -21.97 -14.36 14.17
N GLU A 183 -21.89 -13.13 14.69
CA GLU A 183 -22.98 -12.17 14.65
C GLU A 183 -23.15 -11.56 13.25
N ARG A 184 -22.08 -11.07 12.66
CA ARG A 184 -22.14 -10.32 11.39
C ARG A 184 -22.18 -11.18 10.14
N PHE A 185 -21.62 -12.41 10.21
CA PHE A 185 -21.48 -13.31 9.05
C PHE A 185 -22.17 -14.65 9.25
N GLN A 186 -23.23 -14.66 10.09
CA GLN A 186 -24.02 -15.87 10.40
C GLN A 186 -24.51 -16.56 9.11
N GLY A 187 -24.43 -17.88 9.08
CA GLY A 187 -24.89 -18.69 7.94
C GLY A 187 -23.96 -18.69 6.73
N THR A 188 -22.78 -18.10 6.85
CA THR A 188 -21.75 -18.13 5.81
C THR A 188 -20.68 -19.18 6.12
N GLY A 189 -20.00 -19.68 5.07
CA GLY A 189 -18.84 -20.58 5.26
C GLY A 189 -17.70 -19.96 6.09
N MET A 190 -17.67 -18.63 6.21
CA MET A 190 -16.70 -17.91 7.06
C MET A 190 -17.00 -18.16 8.55
N ALA A 191 -18.26 -18.07 8.99
CA ALA A 191 -18.65 -18.36 10.36
C ALA A 191 -18.38 -19.83 10.73
N GLU A 192 -18.66 -20.77 9.81
CA GLU A 192 -18.36 -22.19 10.02
C GLU A 192 -16.85 -22.44 10.16
N ARG A 193 -16.04 -21.79 9.31
CA ARG A 193 -14.57 -21.87 9.37
C ARG A 193 -14.03 -21.30 10.69
N ALA A 194 -14.56 -20.15 11.10
CA ALA A 194 -14.18 -19.52 12.37
C ALA A 194 -14.51 -20.42 13.57
N ALA A 195 -15.73 -21.00 13.60
CA ALA A 195 -16.15 -21.91 14.67
C ALA A 195 -15.23 -23.15 14.77
N ARG A 196 -14.96 -23.80 13.65
CA ARG A 196 -14.06 -24.96 13.62
C ARG A 196 -12.68 -24.61 14.16
N LEU A 197 -12.09 -23.53 13.65
CA LEU A 197 -10.75 -23.09 14.06
C LEU A 197 -10.71 -22.71 15.55
N PHE A 198 -11.72 -21.97 16.02
CA PHE A 198 -11.78 -21.53 17.42
C PHE A 198 -11.86 -22.71 18.38
N TYR A 199 -12.78 -23.65 18.17
CA TYR A 199 -12.95 -24.80 19.07
C TYR A 199 -11.78 -25.79 18.99
N GLU A 200 -11.18 -25.98 17.83
CA GLU A 200 -9.98 -26.82 17.67
C GLU A 200 -8.78 -26.28 18.45
N LYS A 201 -8.51 -24.97 18.34
CA LYS A 201 -7.31 -24.35 18.92
C LYS A 201 -7.47 -23.92 20.38
N SER A 202 -8.70 -23.55 20.81
CA SER A 202 -8.94 -23.16 22.21
C SER A 202 -8.87 -24.32 23.20
N GLN A 203 -8.97 -25.57 22.71
CA GLN A 203 -8.88 -26.77 23.54
C GLN A 203 -7.49 -27.39 23.60
N THR A 204 -6.55 -26.91 22.79
CA THR A 204 -5.18 -27.43 22.77
C THR A 204 -4.36 -26.61 23.78
N PRO A 205 -3.84 -27.19 24.89
CA PRO A 205 -2.92 -26.49 25.77
C PRO A 205 -1.66 -26.10 24.96
N SER A 206 -1.23 -24.86 25.09
CA SER A 206 0.01 -24.32 24.51
C SER A 206 1.25 -24.91 25.19
#